data_a78168476d6aece49a6830554bdc2c33
#
_entry.id   a78168476d6aece49a6830554bdc2c33
#
_cell.length_a   1.000
_cell.length_b   1.000
_cell.length_c   1.000
_cell.angle_alpha   90.00
_cell.angle_beta   90.00
_cell.angle_gamma   90.00
#
_symmetry.space_group_name_H-M   'P 1'
#
loop_
_entity.id
_entity.type
_entity.pdbx_description
1 polymer ?
#
loop_
_entity_poly.entity_id
_entity_poly.type
_entity_poly.pdbx_seq_one_letter_code
_entity_poly.pdbx_strand_id
1 'polypeptide(L)'
;QPMFMLPGTAGEPLPFLAYGPGAYLGRLTELLLKEADMPVHLERVYETDMAEGLKAMAIEGHGVAFLPYSAVRNELANGRLVSAVPAGSSKFQLPMDVLAYREKPSGKDAQKTVVQALWSFLQQLAAEQEQVKAN
;
A
#
# COMPACT_ATOMS: atom_id res chain seq x y z
N GLN A 1 9.19 -14.45 -13.86
CA GLN A 1 9.93 -13.18 -13.69
C GLN A 1 8.98 -12.01 -13.89
N PRO A 2 9.13 -10.91 -13.13
CA PRO A 2 8.33 -9.73 -13.34
C PRO A 2 8.65 -9.12 -14.72
N MET A 3 7.62 -8.60 -15.37
CA MET A 3 7.77 -7.89 -16.64
C MET A 3 8.55 -6.58 -16.46
N PHE A 4 8.38 -5.94 -15.32
CA PHE A 4 9.02 -4.69 -14.96
C PHE A 4 9.79 -4.85 -13.64
N MET A 5 11.00 -4.32 -13.57
CA MET A 5 11.87 -4.42 -12.38
C MET A 5 12.47 -3.05 -12.06
N LEU A 6 12.24 -2.58 -10.83
CA LEU A 6 12.88 -1.36 -10.34
C LEU A 6 14.41 -1.54 -10.27
N PRO A 7 15.17 -0.49 -10.52
CA PRO A 7 14.76 0.91 -10.69
C PRO A 7 14.48 1.35 -12.14
N GLY A 8 14.53 0.47 -13.13
CA GLY A 8 14.50 0.88 -14.53
C GLY A 8 15.79 1.57 -14.99
N THR A 9 15.81 2.09 -16.19
CA THR A 9 16.95 2.83 -16.75
C THR A 9 16.48 4.13 -17.43
N ALA A 10 17.40 5.08 -17.60
CA ALA A 10 17.10 6.34 -18.28
C ALA A 10 16.68 6.13 -19.75
N GLY A 11 17.23 5.10 -20.42
CA GLY A 11 16.85 4.76 -21.80
C GLY A 11 15.56 3.98 -21.92
N GLU A 12 15.16 3.28 -20.85
CA GLU A 12 13.93 2.49 -20.78
C GLU A 12 13.27 2.71 -19.42
N PRO A 13 12.58 3.86 -19.23
CA PRO A 13 11.82 4.09 -18.00
C PRO A 13 10.65 3.12 -17.91
N LEU A 14 10.33 2.70 -16.69
CA LEU A 14 9.22 1.79 -16.46
C LEU A 14 7.88 2.52 -16.51
N PRO A 15 6.86 1.94 -17.14
CA PRO A 15 5.52 2.53 -17.10
C PRO A 15 5.01 2.57 -15.67
N PHE A 16 4.63 3.74 -15.21
CA PHE A 16 4.25 4.02 -13.83
C PHE A 16 2.77 4.31 -13.71
N LEU A 17 2.11 3.51 -12.89
CA LEU A 17 0.70 3.66 -12.54
C LEU A 17 0.65 4.49 -11.26
N ALA A 18 0.33 5.77 -11.38
CA ALA A 18 0.50 6.74 -10.32
C ALA A 18 -0.80 7.08 -9.61
N TYR A 19 -0.69 7.51 -8.36
CA TYR A 19 -1.79 8.19 -7.68
C TYR A 19 -1.91 9.61 -8.18
N GLY A 20 -3.14 10.13 -8.16
CA GLY A 20 -3.40 11.52 -8.48
C GLY A 20 -2.81 12.49 -7.46
N PRO A 21 -2.66 13.79 -7.85
CA PRO A 21 -2.13 14.80 -6.95
C PRO A 21 -3.05 14.99 -5.73
N GLY A 22 -2.46 15.03 -4.54
CA GLY A 22 -3.20 15.16 -3.29
C GLY A 22 -3.67 13.86 -2.66
N ALA A 23 -3.57 12.73 -3.35
CA ALA A 23 -3.85 11.43 -2.74
C ALA A 23 -2.82 11.09 -1.66
N TYR A 24 -3.29 10.60 -0.51
CA TYR A 24 -2.41 10.26 0.61
C TYR A 24 -1.36 9.21 0.23
N LEU A 25 -1.77 8.14 -0.43
CA LEU A 25 -0.86 7.10 -0.90
C LEU A 25 0.12 7.62 -1.96
N GLY A 26 -0.29 8.61 -2.72
CA GLY A 26 0.61 9.30 -3.68
C GLY A 26 1.72 10.04 -2.97
N ARG A 27 1.42 10.73 -1.88
CA ARG A 27 2.43 11.42 -1.07
C ARG A 27 3.42 10.45 -0.43
N LEU A 28 2.92 9.30 0.06
CA LEU A 28 3.80 8.25 0.58
C LEU A 28 4.69 7.66 -0.50
N THR A 29 4.17 7.47 -1.69
CA THR A 29 4.94 6.98 -2.84
C THR A 29 6.05 7.98 -3.23
N GLU A 30 5.73 9.26 -3.28
CA GLU A 30 6.73 10.31 -3.56
C GLU A 30 7.84 10.34 -2.51
N LEU A 31 7.47 10.22 -1.23
CA LEU A 31 8.45 10.14 -0.14
C LEU A 31 9.36 8.92 -0.30
N LEU A 32 8.78 7.77 -0.60
CA LEU A 32 9.50 6.52 -0.79
C LEU A 32 10.50 6.62 -1.96
N LEU A 33 10.08 7.19 -3.07
CA LEU A 33 10.93 7.40 -4.24
C LEU A 33 12.04 8.44 -3.97
N LYS A 34 11.74 9.49 -3.20
CA LYS A 34 12.69 10.52 -2.82
C LYS A 34 13.76 10.00 -1.86
N GLU A 35 13.39 9.09 -0.95
CA GLU A 35 14.32 8.49 0.00
C GLU A 35 15.09 7.31 -0.58
N ALA A 36 14.77 6.87 -1.79
CA ALA A 36 15.56 5.85 -2.47
C ALA A 36 16.97 6.35 -2.72
N ASP A 37 17.95 5.55 -2.37
CA ASP A 37 19.38 5.89 -2.50
C ASP A 37 19.91 5.69 -3.92
N MET A 38 19.02 5.53 -4.88
CA MET A 38 19.35 5.36 -6.31
C MET A 38 18.31 6.05 -7.18
N PRO A 39 18.68 6.49 -8.38
CA PRO A 39 17.74 7.05 -9.34
C PRO A 39 16.71 5.98 -9.78
N VAL A 40 15.45 6.35 -9.78
CA VAL A 40 14.37 5.51 -10.28
C VAL A 40 13.78 6.13 -11.54
N HIS A 41 13.73 5.36 -12.59
CA HIS A 41 13.31 5.84 -13.91
C HIS A 41 11.91 5.33 -14.21
N LEU A 42 10.93 6.21 -14.01
CA LEU A 42 9.50 5.92 -14.17
C LEU A 42 8.88 6.91 -15.15
N GLU A 43 8.05 6.40 -16.03
CA GLU A 43 7.22 7.20 -16.93
C GLU A 43 5.75 7.03 -16.54
N ARG A 44 5.12 8.12 -16.13
CA ARG A 44 3.72 8.12 -15.70
C ARG A 44 2.80 7.88 -16.89
N VAL A 45 2.12 6.73 -16.91
CA VAL A 45 1.23 6.33 -18.03
C VAL A 45 -0.25 6.28 -17.63
N TYR A 46 -0.54 6.28 -16.34
CA TYR A 46 -1.90 6.24 -15.81
C TYR A 46 -1.94 6.93 -14.46
N GLU A 47 -3.08 7.53 -14.12
CA GLU A 47 -3.25 8.24 -12.86
C GLU A 47 -4.66 8.03 -12.33
N THR A 48 -4.77 7.68 -11.04
CA THR A 48 -6.04 7.60 -10.31
C THR A 48 -5.80 7.77 -8.81
N ASP A 49 -6.79 8.27 -8.09
CA ASP A 49 -6.72 8.39 -6.63
C ASP A 49 -6.99 7.07 -5.90
N MET A 50 -7.47 6.06 -6.63
CA MET A 50 -7.94 4.79 -6.06
C MET A 50 -6.89 3.69 -6.22
N ALA A 51 -6.43 3.13 -5.10
CA ALA A 51 -5.50 1.99 -5.11
C ALA A 51 -6.06 0.79 -5.89
N GLU A 52 -7.36 0.53 -5.82
CA GLU A 52 -8.00 -0.55 -6.57
C GLU A 52 -7.89 -0.36 -8.08
N GLY A 53 -7.95 0.88 -8.57
CA GLY A 53 -7.73 1.18 -9.98
C GLY A 53 -6.31 0.88 -10.43
N LEU A 54 -5.31 1.25 -9.63
CA LEU A 54 -3.91 0.93 -9.91
C LEU A 54 -3.66 -0.59 -9.87
N LYS A 55 -4.25 -1.27 -8.90
CA LYS A 55 -4.17 -2.72 -8.78
C LYS A 55 -4.71 -3.42 -10.02
N ALA A 56 -5.89 -3.03 -10.50
CA ALA A 56 -6.49 -3.59 -11.71
C ALA A 56 -5.57 -3.43 -12.92
N MET A 57 -5.01 -2.24 -13.12
CA MET A 57 -4.09 -1.95 -14.21
C MET A 57 -2.78 -2.74 -14.11
N ALA A 58 -2.27 -2.91 -12.88
CA ALA A 58 -1.05 -3.70 -12.66
C ALA A 58 -1.28 -5.19 -12.96
N ILE A 59 -2.43 -5.75 -12.58
CA ILE A 59 -2.80 -7.14 -12.89
C ILE A 59 -2.84 -7.37 -14.40
N GLU A 60 -3.32 -6.40 -15.16
CA GLU A 60 -3.35 -6.46 -16.62
C GLU A 60 -1.97 -6.23 -17.27
N GLY A 61 -0.94 -5.93 -16.50
CA GLY A 61 0.42 -5.78 -17.00
C GLY A 61 0.75 -4.41 -17.59
N HIS A 62 -0.01 -3.37 -17.24
CA HIS A 62 0.18 -2.02 -17.79
C HIS A 62 1.34 -1.25 -17.16
N GLY A 63 1.88 -1.69 -16.03
CA GLY A 63 2.99 -0.99 -15.42
C GLY A 63 3.26 -1.38 -13.97
N VAL A 64 4.06 -0.56 -13.31
CA VAL A 64 4.44 -0.69 -11.90
C VAL A 64 3.58 0.24 -11.05
N ALA A 65 3.08 -0.28 -9.93
CA ALA A 65 2.31 0.49 -8.96
C ALA A 65 2.86 0.28 -7.55
N PHE A 66 2.71 1.29 -6.70
CA PHE A 66 3.00 1.20 -5.27
C PHE A 66 1.66 1.03 -4.53
N LEU A 67 1.46 -0.11 -3.94
CA LEU A 67 0.17 -0.49 -3.37
C LEU A 67 0.33 -0.93 -1.91
N PRO A 68 -0.67 -0.66 -1.06
CA PRO A 68 -0.68 -1.22 0.29
C PRO A 68 -0.65 -2.75 0.21
N TYR A 69 0.17 -3.37 1.03
CA TYR A 69 0.27 -4.83 1.07
C TYR A 69 -1.09 -5.50 1.33
N SER A 70 -1.91 -4.90 2.21
CA SER A 70 -3.25 -5.40 2.50
C SER A 70 -4.17 -5.47 1.26
N ALA A 71 -3.94 -4.60 0.28
CA ALA A 71 -4.73 -4.57 -0.95
C ALA A 71 -4.31 -5.63 -1.97
N VAL A 72 -3.09 -6.17 -1.88
CA VAL A 72 -2.49 -7.04 -2.90
C VAL A 72 -2.05 -8.40 -2.38
N ARG A 73 -2.26 -8.67 -1.11
CA ARG A 73 -1.80 -9.90 -0.45
C ARG A 73 -2.23 -11.17 -1.17
N ASN A 74 -3.48 -11.23 -1.59
CA ASN A 74 -4.04 -12.39 -2.29
C ASN A 74 -3.43 -12.55 -3.69
N GLU A 75 -3.27 -11.45 -4.40
CA GLU A 75 -2.72 -11.44 -5.75
C GLU A 75 -1.23 -11.81 -5.78
N LEU A 76 -0.50 -11.42 -4.75
CA LEU A 76 0.89 -11.86 -4.57
C LEU A 76 0.95 -13.36 -4.25
N ALA A 77 0.06 -13.84 -3.38
CA ALA A 77 0.02 -15.26 -3.00
C ALA A 77 -0.33 -16.18 -4.18
N ASN A 78 -1.23 -15.76 -5.07
CA ASN A 78 -1.65 -16.56 -6.22
C ASN A 78 -0.86 -16.26 -7.51
N GLY A 79 0.12 -15.37 -7.45
CA GLY A 79 0.98 -15.04 -8.58
C GLY A 79 0.38 -14.12 -9.64
N ARG A 80 -0.78 -13.54 -9.41
CA ARG A 80 -1.38 -12.55 -10.33
C ARG A 80 -0.61 -11.23 -10.32
N LEU A 81 0.02 -10.91 -9.19
CA LEU A 81 0.99 -9.83 -9.06
C LEU A 81 2.30 -10.39 -8.56
N VAL A 82 3.38 -9.76 -8.94
CA VAL A 82 4.73 -10.09 -8.47
C VAL A 82 5.43 -8.81 -8.02
N SER A 83 6.38 -8.95 -7.11
CA SER A 83 7.17 -7.81 -6.66
C SER A 83 8.06 -7.29 -7.80
N ALA A 84 8.02 -5.99 -8.05
CA ALA A 84 8.91 -5.32 -8.99
C ALA A 84 10.23 -4.89 -8.33
N VAL A 85 10.47 -5.29 -7.09
CA VAL A 85 11.68 -5.01 -6.32
C VAL A 85 12.60 -6.23 -6.37
N PRO A 86 13.92 -6.05 -6.58
CA PRO A 86 14.84 -7.18 -6.54
C PRO A 86 14.73 -7.99 -5.27
N ALA A 87 14.84 -9.31 -5.38
CA ALA A 87 14.74 -10.23 -4.25
C ALA A 87 15.74 -9.87 -3.14
N GLY A 88 15.27 -9.90 -1.88
CA GLY A 88 16.08 -9.57 -0.71
C GLY A 88 16.25 -8.07 -0.44
N SER A 89 15.70 -7.21 -1.29
CA SER A 89 15.75 -5.76 -1.07
C SER A 89 14.52 -5.31 -0.28
N SER A 90 14.73 -4.58 0.82
CA SER A 90 13.68 -3.85 1.55
C SER A 90 13.50 -2.42 1.06
N LYS A 91 14.28 -2.00 0.08
CA LYS A 91 14.11 -0.70 -0.57
C LYS A 91 12.73 -0.62 -1.22
N PHE A 92 12.18 0.55 -1.32
CA PHE A 92 10.84 0.77 -1.89
C PHE A 92 9.69 0.17 -1.08
N GLN A 93 9.92 -0.04 0.21
CA GLN A 93 8.87 -0.42 1.16
C GLN A 93 8.82 0.57 2.31
N LEU A 94 7.62 0.95 2.69
CA LEU A 94 7.38 1.90 3.78
C LEU A 94 6.37 1.27 4.75
N PRO A 95 6.70 1.16 6.05
CA PRO A 95 5.72 0.70 7.03
C PRO A 95 4.60 1.74 7.18
N MET A 96 3.36 1.27 7.29
CA MET A 96 2.18 2.10 7.50
C MET A 96 1.40 1.60 8.69
N ASP A 97 0.92 2.55 9.50
CA ASP A 97 0.01 2.27 10.59
C ASP A 97 -1.44 2.49 10.14
N VAL A 98 -2.31 1.55 10.47
CA VAL A 98 -3.74 1.70 10.29
C VAL A 98 -4.36 2.07 11.64
N LEU A 99 -4.94 3.25 11.69
CA LEU A 99 -5.57 3.79 12.88
C LEU A 99 -7.08 3.78 12.73
N ALA A 100 -7.79 3.26 13.72
CA ALA A 100 -9.24 3.28 13.78
C ALA A 100 -9.68 4.34 14.78
N TYR A 101 -10.66 5.13 14.39
CA TYR A 101 -11.23 6.19 15.21
C TYR A 101 -12.71 5.96 15.42
N ARG A 102 -13.20 6.35 16.58
CA ARG A 102 -14.63 6.39 16.87
C ARG A 102 -14.97 7.66 17.62
N GLU A 103 -16.23 8.02 17.60
CA GLU A 103 -16.74 9.11 18.41
C GLU A 103 -16.60 8.76 19.90
N LYS A 104 -16.17 9.74 20.69
CA LYS A 104 -16.06 9.56 22.13
C LYS A 104 -17.45 9.36 22.73
N PRO A 105 -17.65 8.32 23.57
CA PRO A 105 -18.95 8.12 24.20
C PRO A 105 -19.37 9.34 24.99
N SER A 106 -20.56 9.86 24.74
CA SER A 106 -21.14 10.99 25.49
C SER A 106 -22.55 10.66 26.00
N GLY A 107 -22.70 10.54 27.30
CA GLY A 107 -23.98 10.56 27.99
C GLY A 107 -24.99 9.51 27.54
N LYS A 108 -26.23 10.01 27.31
CA LYS A 108 -27.40 9.14 27.06
C LYS A 108 -27.45 8.37 25.78
N ASP A 109 -26.63 8.72 24.81
CA ASP A 109 -26.43 7.96 23.59
C ASP A 109 -25.37 6.88 23.80
N ALA A 110 -25.36 6.36 25.00
CA ALA A 110 -24.51 5.26 25.41
C ALA A 110 -24.43 4.25 24.30
N GLN A 111 -23.30 4.12 23.81
CA GLN A 111 -22.79 3.28 22.75
C GLN A 111 -23.70 2.14 22.40
N LYS A 112 -24.19 2.16 21.21
CA LYS A 112 -24.84 0.99 20.63
C LYS A 112 -23.93 -0.21 20.87
N THR A 113 -24.47 -1.27 21.42
CA THR A 113 -23.75 -2.51 21.74
C THR A 113 -22.87 -2.99 20.57
N VAL A 114 -23.34 -2.78 19.33
CA VAL A 114 -22.61 -3.13 18.10
C VAL A 114 -21.31 -2.33 17.97
N VAL A 115 -21.33 -1.03 18.27
CA VAL A 115 -20.13 -0.17 18.18
C VAL A 115 -19.09 -0.59 19.22
N GLN A 116 -19.52 -0.91 20.44
CA GLN A 116 -18.62 -1.40 21.49
C GLN A 116 -18.00 -2.75 21.12
N ALA A 117 -18.80 -3.68 20.60
CA ALA A 117 -18.32 -4.98 20.18
C ALA A 117 -17.30 -4.86 19.05
N LEU A 118 -17.57 -4.02 18.05
CA LEU A 118 -16.65 -3.77 16.95
C LEU A 118 -15.34 -3.15 17.44
N TRP A 119 -15.43 -2.16 18.34
CA TRP A 119 -14.25 -1.51 18.90
C TRP A 119 -13.36 -2.48 19.67
N SER A 120 -13.98 -3.32 20.52
CA SER A 120 -13.26 -4.35 21.28
C SER A 120 -12.58 -5.36 20.36
N PHE A 121 -13.24 -5.76 19.28
CA PHE A 121 -12.67 -6.63 18.26
C PHE A 121 -11.44 -5.99 17.60
N LEU A 122 -11.51 -4.71 17.21
CA LEU A 122 -10.39 -3.99 16.63
C LEU A 122 -9.22 -3.84 17.59
N GLN A 123 -9.49 -3.58 18.88
CA GLN A 123 -8.45 -3.51 19.91
C GLN A 123 -7.76 -4.86 20.08
N GLN A 124 -8.49 -5.95 20.07
CA GLN A 124 -7.93 -7.30 20.16
C GLN A 124 -7.05 -7.62 18.95
N LEU A 125 -7.49 -7.29 17.74
CA LEU A 125 -6.68 -7.47 16.53
C LEU A 125 -5.37 -6.68 16.60
N ALA A 126 -5.41 -5.44 17.06
CA ALA A 126 -4.21 -4.61 17.22
C ALA A 126 -3.23 -5.23 18.21
N ALA A 127 -3.72 -5.72 19.35
CA ALA A 127 -2.89 -6.39 20.36
C ALA A 127 -2.24 -7.68 19.81
N GLU A 128 -2.97 -8.49 19.06
CA GLU A 128 -2.46 -9.70 18.41
C GLU A 128 -1.36 -9.36 17.39
N GLN A 129 -1.51 -8.31 16.60
CA GLN A 129 -0.51 -7.88 15.64
C GLN A 129 0.77 -7.38 16.33
N GLU A 130 0.65 -6.68 17.46
CA GLU A 130 1.81 -6.27 18.26
C GLU A 130 2.59 -7.46 18.80
N GLN A 131 1.90 -8.50 19.27
CA GLN A 131 2.54 -9.74 19.72
C GLN A 131 3.30 -10.45 18.60
N VAL A 132 2.76 -10.48 17.39
CA VAL A 132 3.42 -11.08 16.22
C VAL A 132 4.70 -10.30 15.86
N LYS A 133 4.67 -8.98 15.96
CA LYS A 133 5.86 -8.13 15.72
C LYS A 133 6.93 -8.30 16.80
N ALA A 134 6.55 -8.63 18.04
CA ALA A 134 7.49 -8.82 19.16
C ALA A 134 8.18 -10.19 19.13
N ASN A 135 7.65 -11.15 18.41
CA ASN A 135 8.21 -12.50 18.24
C ASN A 135 8.96 -12.60 16.89
#